data_ebd1944cacfab4817b47b015f2f7415a
#
_entry.id   ebd1944cacfab4817b47b015f2f7415a
#
_cell.length_a   1.000
_cell.length_b   1.000
_cell.length_c   1.000
_cell.angle_alpha   90.00
_cell.angle_beta   90.00
_cell.angle_gamma   90.00
#
_symmetry.space_group_name_H-M   'P 1'
#
loop_
_entity.id
_entity.type
_entity.pdbx_description
1 polymer ?
#
loop_
_entity_poly.entity_id
_entity_poly.type
_entity_poly.pdbx_seq_one_letter_code
_entity_poly.pdbx_strand_id
1 'polypeptide(L)'
;MSYELVAGFETHIELATKTKIFCGCTTKFGGAPNSHCCPVCIGLPGTLPKLNREVVRYAIRAGLAVHGEIAEISKMDRKNYCYPDLSKAYQISQLYAPLIIGGYVELSNGRKIRLHHIHIEEDAGKLIHQHGDTYVVYNRGGGALIEIVSEPDIRSIDAAREYVEKLQQVMRYIGISDCKMQEGTMRCDVNIS
;
A
#
# COMPACT_ATOMS: atom_id res chain seq x y z
N MET A 1 22.53 15.49 -27.47
CA MET A 1 21.40 15.65 -26.54
C MET A 1 21.81 15.00 -25.23
N SER A 2 21.71 15.73 -24.13
CA SER A 2 21.89 15.15 -22.79
C SER A 2 20.51 14.71 -22.28
N TYR A 3 20.41 13.48 -21.79
CA TYR A 3 19.20 13.00 -21.12
C TYR A 3 19.34 13.22 -19.61
N GLU A 4 18.25 13.57 -18.94
CA GLU A 4 18.15 13.66 -17.50
C GLU A 4 17.21 12.55 -17.02
N LEU A 5 17.62 11.81 -16.00
CA LEU A 5 16.76 10.84 -15.32
C LEU A 5 15.72 11.59 -14.50
N VAL A 6 14.45 11.30 -14.73
CA VAL A 6 13.31 11.76 -13.94
C VAL A 6 12.56 10.53 -13.46
N ALA A 7 12.47 10.34 -12.15
CA ALA A 7 11.75 9.19 -11.59
C ALA A 7 10.87 9.56 -10.40
N GLY A 8 9.75 8.85 -10.28
CA GLY A 8 8.84 8.84 -9.13
C GLY A 8 8.55 7.41 -8.70
N PHE A 9 8.08 7.26 -7.48
CA PHE A 9 7.77 5.96 -6.86
C PHE A 9 6.34 5.89 -6.38
N GLU A 10 5.73 4.73 -6.58
CA GLU A 10 4.52 4.29 -5.90
C GLU A 10 4.94 3.17 -4.95
N THR A 11 4.80 3.38 -3.66
CA THR A 11 5.27 2.43 -2.64
C THR A 11 4.11 1.93 -1.82
N HIS A 12 3.81 0.63 -1.97
CA HIS A 12 2.79 -0.07 -1.19
C HIS A 12 3.40 -0.64 0.08
N ILE A 13 2.79 -0.39 1.22
CA ILE A 13 3.23 -0.89 2.53
C ILE A 13 2.06 -1.58 3.23
N GLU A 14 2.22 -2.89 3.46
CA GLU A 14 1.25 -3.66 4.23
C GLU A 14 1.36 -3.28 5.71
N LEU A 15 0.22 -2.90 6.29
CA LEU A 15 0.14 -2.48 7.69
C LEU A 15 0.07 -3.67 8.64
N ALA A 16 0.84 -3.64 9.70
CA ALA A 16 0.92 -4.69 10.72
C ALA A 16 -0.32 -4.75 11.64
N THR A 17 -1.51 -4.68 11.05
CA THR A 17 -2.78 -4.82 11.77
C THR A 17 -3.08 -6.30 12.04
N LYS A 18 -3.80 -6.60 13.13
CA LYS A 18 -4.19 -7.98 13.48
C LYS A 18 -5.25 -8.55 12.54
N THR A 19 -6.04 -7.68 11.94
CA THR A 19 -7.14 -8.05 11.03
C THR A 19 -7.07 -7.25 9.75
N LYS A 20 -7.71 -7.76 8.71
CA LYS A 20 -7.84 -7.10 7.41
C LYS A 20 -8.55 -5.75 7.53
N ILE A 21 -8.48 -4.96 6.46
CA ILE A 21 -9.00 -3.58 6.45
C ILE A 21 -10.51 -3.50 6.66
N PHE A 22 -11.29 -4.45 6.12
CA PHE A 22 -12.76 -4.37 6.12
C PHE A 22 -13.45 -5.56 6.79
N CYS A 23 -12.70 -6.50 7.40
CA CYS A 23 -13.26 -7.67 8.09
C CYS A 23 -12.37 -8.14 9.23
N GLY A 24 -12.84 -9.15 9.98
CA GLY A 24 -12.11 -9.73 11.12
C GLY A 24 -11.13 -10.84 10.77
N CYS A 25 -10.89 -11.16 9.49
CA CYS A 25 -9.92 -12.19 9.12
C CYS A 25 -8.50 -11.79 9.52
N THR A 26 -7.71 -12.79 9.91
CA THR A 26 -6.30 -12.56 10.28
C THR A 26 -5.45 -12.11 9.08
N THR A 27 -4.43 -11.30 9.38
CA THR A 27 -3.40 -10.87 8.43
C THR A 27 -2.11 -11.67 8.56
N LYS A 28 -2.08 -12.74 9.39
CA LYS A 28 -0.86 -13.55 9.56
C LYS A 28 -0.38 -14.10 8.23
N PHE A 29 0.91 -13.92 7.96
CA PHE A 29 1.57 -14.50 6.81
C PHE A 29 1.51 -16.04 6.85
N GLY A 30 1.36 -16.67 5.68
CA GLY A 30 1.23 -18.12 5.56
C GLY A 30 -0.19 -18.64 5.78
N GLY A 31 -0.31 -19.88 6.23
CA GLY A 31 -1.58 -20.59 6.35
C GLY A 31 -1.98 -21.35 5.06
N ALA A 32 -2.90 -22.31 5.20
CA ALA A 32 -3.42 -23.04 4.04
C ALA A 32 -4.09 -22.08 3.03
N PRO A 33 -4.04 -22.35 1.74
CA PRO A 33 -4.70 -21.51 0.73
C PRO A 33 -6.17 -21.27 1.07
N ASN A 34 -6.60 -20.02 0.98
CA ASN A 34 -7.98 -19.58 1.23
C ASN A 34 -8.55 -19.90 2.62
N SER A 35 -7.68 -20.08 3.63
CA SER A 35 -8.10 -20.29 5.03
C SER A 35 -8.32 -18.99 5.83
N HIS A 36 -7.76 -17.87 5.36
CA HIS A 36 -7.92 -16.55 5.97
C HIS A 36 -8.95 -15.71 5.23
N CYS A 37 -10.12 -16.28 4.93
CA CYS A 37 -11.16 -15.66 4.13
C CYS A 37 -12.52 -15.71 4.84
N CYS A 38 -13.35 -14.71 4.56
CA CYS A 38 -14.74 -14.66 4.99
C CYS A 38 -15.62 -14.07 3.87
N PRO A 39 -16.94 -14.13 3.96
CA PRO A 39 -17.84 -13.58 2.96
C PRO A 39 -17.53 -12.12 2.56
N VAL A 40 -17.03 -11.31 3.48
CA VAL A 40 -16.71 -9.89 3.20
C VAL A 40 -15.48 -9.78 2.29
N CYS A 41 -14.34 -10.37 2.66
CA CYS A 41 -13.12 -10.22 1.88
C CYS A 41 -13.11 -11.01 0.57
N ILE A 42 -13.97 -12.02 0.41
CA ILE A 42 -14.19 -12.71 -0.88
C ILE A 42 -15.33 -12.11 -1.70
N GLY A 43 -16.00 -11.06 -1.20
CA GLY A 43 -16.97 -10.27 -1.96
C GLY A 43 -18.31 -10.95 -2.23
N LEU A 44 -18.82 -11.77 -1.32
CA LEU A 44 -20.13 -12.39 -1.49
C LEU A 44 -21.26 -11.33 -1.49
N PRO A 45 -22.32 -11.55 -2.28
CA PRO A 45 -23.45 -10.62 -2.36
C PRO A 45 -24.04 -10.31 -0.99
N GLY A 46 -24.37 -9.02 -0.75
CA GLY A 46 -24.97 -8.55 0.49
C GLY A 46 -23.99 -8.23 1.61
N THR A 47 -22.69 -8.48 1.45
CA THR A 47 -21.68 -8.11 2.45
C THR A 47 -21.30 -6.64 2.33
N LEU A 48 -21.05 -5.99 3.48
CA LEU A 48 -20.63 -4.60 3.56
C LEU A 48 -19.28 -4.47 4.26
N PRO A 49 -18.36 -3.65 3.74
CA PRO A 49 -17.07 -3.38 4.36
C PRO A 49 -17.25 -2.55 5.63
N LYS A 50 -16.47 -2.86 6.68
CA LYS A 50 -16.38 -2.06 7.91
C LYS A 50 -14.92 -1.70 8.16
N LEU A 51 -14.59 -0.42 8.01
CA LEU A 51 -13.21 0.06 8.09
C LEU A 51 -12.59 -0.22 9.48
N ASN A 52 -11.41 -0.82 9.47
CA ASN A 52 -10.61 -1.09 10.66
C ASN A 52 -9.96 0.23 11.16
N ARG A 53 -10.27 0.61 12.39
CA ARG A 53 -9.75 1.85 13.01
C ARG A 53 -8.22 1.89 13.11
N GLU A 54 -7.56 0.75 13.34
CA GLU A 54 -6.09 0.70 13.45
C GLU A 54 -5.41 1.03 12.11
N VAL A 55 -6.02 0.69 10.98
CA VAL A 55 -5.52 1.07 9.65
C VAL A 55 -5.44 2.58 9.53
N VAL A 56 -6.50 3.30 9.90
CA VAL A 56 -6.52 4.77 9.89
C VAL A 56 -5.46 5.36 10.82
N ARG A 57 -5.33 4.79 12.02
CA ARG A 57 -4.30 5.24 13.00
C ARG A 57 -2.88 5.03 12.45
N TYR A 58 -2.61 3.91 11.81
CA TYR A 58 -1.31 3.63 11.22
C TYR A 58 -1.02 4.55 10.03
N ALA A 59 -2.02 4.80 9.18
CA ALA A 59 -1.87 5.74 8.06
C ALA A 59 -1.59 7.17 8.56
N ILE A 60 -2.29 7.64 9.60
CA ILE A 60 -2.01 8.95 10.22
C ILE A 60 -0.58 9.00 10.79
N ARG A 61 -0.12 7.93 11.47
CA ARG A 61 1.27 7.87 11.96
C ARG A 61 2.28 7.95 10.81
N ALA A 62 2.02 7.26 9.70
CA ALA A 62 2.86 7.36 8.50
C ALA A 62 2.90 8.79 7.97
N GLY A 63 1.73 9.42 7.79
CA GLY A 63 1.63 10.79 7.31
C GLY A 63 2.40 11.79 8.17
N LEU A 64 2.24 11.73 9.49
CA LEU A 64 2.97 12.58 10.43
C LEU A 64 4.49 12.37 10.38
N ALA A 65 4.94 11.11 10.20
CA ALA A 65 6.37 10.78 10.15
C ALA A 65 7.07 11.30 8.88
N VAL A 66 6.32 11.55 7.82
CA VAL A 66 6.83 12.12 6.56
C VAL A 66 6.39 13.55 6.33
N HIS A 67 5.98 14.26 7.39
CA HIS A 67 5.55 15.67 7.34
C HIS A 67 4.36 15.93 6.41
N GLY A 68 3.48 14.95 6.23
CA GLY A 68 2.25 15.09 5.45
C GLY A 68 1.14 15.77 6.24
N GLU A 69 0.26 16.45 5.54
CA GLU A 69 -0.96 17.04 6.08
C GLU A 69 -2.06 15.98 6.17
N ILE A 70 -2.67 15.86 7.35
CA ILE A 70 -3.79 14.93 7.55
C ILE A 70 -5.09 15.60 7.16
N ALA A 71 -5.79 15.03 6.17
CA ALA A 71 -7.07 15.57 5.73
C ALA A 71 -8.14 15.43 6.82
N GLU A 72 -8.90 16.49 7.09
CA GLU A 72 -10.01 16.46 8.03
C GLU A 72 -11.15 15.55 7.55
N ILE A 73 -11.36 15.50 6.24
CA ILE A 73 -12.36 14.68 5.58
C ILE A 73 -11.67 13.83 4.51
N SER A 74 -11.89 12.54 4.59
CA SER A 74 -11.40 11.57 3.61
C SER A 74 -12.48 10.55 3.32
N LYS A 75 -12.48 9.95 2.12
CA LYS A 75 -13.46 8.95 1.73
C LYS A 75 -12.81 7.78 1.02
N MET A 76 -13.48 6.63 1.11
CA MET A 76 -13.15 5.47 0.30
C MET A 76 -13.89 5.52 -1.03
N ASP A 77 -13.18 5.13 -2.09
CA ASP A 77 -13.67 5.04 -3.45
C ASP A 77 -13.56 3.60 -3.96
N ARG A 78 -14.22 3.27 -5.06
CA ARG A 78 -14.09 2.01 -5.76
C ARG A 78 -13.27 2.20 -7.02
N LYS A 79 -12.09 1.56 -7.07
CA LYS A 79 -11.27 1.43 -8.28
C LYS A 79 -11.74 0.19 -9.04
N ASN A 80 -12.58 0.38 -10.04
CA ASN A 80 -13.22 -0.71 -10.76
C ASN A 80 -12.30 -1.27 -11.84
N TYR A 81 -11.88 -2.51 -11.67
CA TYR A 81 -11.20 -3.30 -12.70
C TYR A 81 -11.41 -4.79 -12.41
N CYS A 82 -11.45 -5.60 -13.47
CA CYS A 82 -11.70 -7.04 -13.35
C CYS A 82 -10.39 -7.81 -13.52
N TYR A 83 -9.93 -8.40 -12.42
CA TYR A 83 -8.78 -9.30 -12.43
C TYR A 83 -9.01 -10.46 -11.45
N PRO A 84 -8.46 -11.67 -11.68
CA PRO A 84 -8.78 -12.85 -10.86
C PRO A 84 -8.45 -12.73 -9.37
N ASP A 85 -7.46 -11.91 -9.00
CA ASP A 85 -7.07 -11.68 -7.61
C ASP A 85 -7.95 -10.66 -6.88
N LEU A 86 -8.85 -9.99 -7.60
CA LEU A 86 -9.88 -9.13 -7.02
C LEU A 86 -11.20 -9.86 -6.95
N SER A 87 -11.52 -10.40 -5.79
CA SER A 87 -12.75 -11.17 -5.56
C SER A 87 -14.04 -10.42 -5.84
N LYS A 88 -14.01 -9.08 -5.74
CA LYS A 88 -15.16 -8.17 -5.91
C LYS A 88 -15.22 -7.52 -7.30
N ALA A 89 -14.21 -7.73 -8.16
CA ALA A 89 -13.98 -7.01 -9.42
C ALA A 89 -13.77 -5.48 -9.23
N TYR A 90 -13.47 -5.05 -8.01
CA TYR A 90 -13.02 -3.70 -7.68
C TYR A 90 -12.12 -3.73 -6.44
N GLN A 91 -11.28 -2.72 -6.31
CA GLN A 91 -10.48 -2.46 -5.13
C GLN A 91 -11.05 -1.23 -4.40
N ILE A 92 -11.18 -1.31 -3.08
CA ILE A 92 -11.49 -0.13 -2.27
C ILE A 92 -10.18 0.60 -2.00
N SER A 93 -10.14 1.87 -2.39
CA SER A 93 -8.98 2.74 -2.31
C SER A 93 -9.43 4.18 -2.03
N GLN A 94 -8.57 5.17 -2.19
CA GLN A 94 -8.89 6.59 -2.02
C GLN A 94 -8.38 7.37 -3.24
N LEU A 95 -9.24 7.61 -4.23
CA LEU A 95 -8.85 8.24 -5.49
C LEU A 95 -8.96 9.77 -5.45
N TYR A 96 -10.02 10.30 -4.82
CA TYR A 96 -10.34 11.73 -4.88
C TYR A 96 -10.08 12.48 -3.58
N ALA A 97 -10.07 11.79 -2.44
CA ALA A 97 -9.88 12.37 -1.13
C ALA A 97 -8.93 11.49 -0.29
N PRO A 98 -7.64 11.46 -0.62
CA PRO A 98 -6.65 10.70 0.15
C PRO A 98 -6.57 11.21 1.59
N LEU A 99 -6.18 10.35 2.50
CA LEU A 99 -6.09 10.69 3.93
C LEU A 99 -4.94 11.63 4.23
N ILE A 100 -3.82 11.53 3.49
CA ILE A 100 -2.64 12.36 3.71
C ILE A 100 -2.26 13.06 2.40
N ILE A 101 -2.01 14.37 2.49
CA ILE A 101 -1.65 15.22 1.37
C ILE A 101 -0.22 15.71 1.56
N GLY A 102 0.59 15.63 0.51
CA GLY A 102 1.96 16.13 0.52
C GLY A 102 2.88 15.38 1.50
N GLY A 103 3.88 16.08 1.99
CA GLY A 103 4.95 15.56 2.82
C GLY A 103 6.25 15.37 2.03
N TYR A 104 7.28 14.83 2.69
CA TYR A 104 8.57 14.57 2.03
C TYR A 104 9.41 13.55 2.80
N VAL A 105 10.35 12.95 2.08
CA VAL A 105 11.46 12.17 2.65
C VAL A 105 12.76 12.94 2.40
N GLU A 106 13.49 13.29 3.45
CA GLU A 106 14.75 14.03 3.34
C GLU A 106 15.93 13.05 3.18
N LEU A 107 16.71 13.24 2.14
CA LEU A 107 17.93 12.49 1.87
C LEU A 107 19.10 13.01 2.70
N SER A 108 20.19 12.22 2.82
CA SER A 108 21.38 12.57 3.60
C SER A 108 22.07 13.87 3.15
N ASN A 109 21.90 14.23 1.89
CA ASN A 109 22.42 15.48 1.33
C ASN A 109 21.49 16.68 1.53
N GLY A 110 20.42 16.55 2.33
CA GLY A 110 19.43 17.60 2.59
C GLY A 110 18.38 17.78 1.49
N ARG A 111 18.44 17.02 0.39
CA ARG A 111 17.43 17.07 -0.65
C ARG A 111 16.14 16.41 -0.17
N LYS A 112 15.02 17.05 -0.41
CA LYS A 112 13.69 16.54 -0.08
C LYS A 112 13.06 15.92 -1.33
N ILE A 113 12.68 14.65 -1.22
CA ILE A 113 11.82 13.98 -2.19
C ILE A 113 10.39 14.19 -1.72
N ARG A 114 9.65 15.01 -2.43
CA ARG A 114 8.27 15.34 -2.09
C ARG A 114 7.35 14.15 -2.30
N LEU A 115 6.32 14.08 -1.49
CA LEU A 115 5.23 13.13 -1.65
C LEU A 115 4.03 13.88 -2.24
N HIS A 116 3.35 13.24 -3.16
CA HIS A 116 2.09 13.75 -3.70
C HIS A 116 0.97 13.52 -2.69
N HIS A 117 0.81 12.27 -2.25
CA HIS A 117 -0.16 11.88 -1.23
C HIS A 117 0.16 10.50 -0.64
N ILE A 118 -0.53 10.16 0.47
CA ILE A 118 -0.61 8.79 0.98
C ILE A 118 -2.08 8.46 1.14
N HIS A 119 -2.48 7.32 0.61
CA HIS A 119 -3.85 6.85 0.73
C HIS A 119 -3.93 5.42 1.27
N ILE A 120 -5.10 5.07 1.80
CA ILE A 120 -5.41 3.75 2.32
C ILE A 120 -6.07 2.94 1.20
N GLU A 121 -5.69 1.67 1.08
CA GLU A 121 -6.33 0.73 0.17
C GLU A 121 -6.31 -0.70 0.69
N GLU A 122 -7.06 -1.58 0.06
CA GLU A 122 -7.02 -3.02 0.33
C GLU A 122 -6.07 -3.74 -0.61
N ASP A 123 -5.38 -4.78 -0.12
CA ASP A 123 -4.53 -5.63 -0.95
C ASP A 123 -5.35 -6.63 -1.77
N ALA A 124 -4.81 -7.02 -2.91
CA ALA A 124 -5.34 -8.06 -3.77
C ALA A 124 -4.95 -9.47 -3.29
N GLY A 125 -5.59 -10.50 -3.82
CA GLY A 125 -5.18 -11.88 -3.66
C GLY A 125 -3.81 -12.17 -4.29
N LYS A 126 -3.36 -13.42 -4.22
CA LYS A 126 -2.13 -13.87 -4.86
C LYS A 126 -2.47 -14.84 -5.99
N LEU A 127 -1.90 -14.61 -7.17
CA LEU A 127 -1.94 -15.56 -8.28
C LEU A 127 -0.72 -16.48 -8.22
N ILE A 128 -0.95 -17.77 -8.43
CA ILE A 128 0.08 -18.79 -8.50
C ILE A 128 -0.07 -19.51 -9.84
N HIS A 129 0.92 -19.36 -10.71
CA HIS A 129 0.93 -20.01 -12.03
C HIS A 129 1.73 -21.31 -11.94
N GLN A 130 1.07 -22.45 -12.12
CA GLN A 130 1.70 -23.78 -12.07
C GLN A 130 1.07 -24.71 -13.12
N HIS A 131 1.89 -25.43 -13.87
CA HIS A 131 1.46 -26.46 -14.83
C HIS A 131 0.44 -26.01 -15.88
N GLY A 132 0.47 -24.71 -16.27
CA GLY A 132 -0.48 -24.13 -17.22
C GLY A 132 -1.77 -23.61 -16.59
N ASP A 133 -1.98 -23.84 -15.29
CA ASP A 133 -3.12 -23.35 -14.53
C ASP A 133 -2.77 -22.11 -13.71
N THR A 134 -3.80 -21.34 -13.35
CA THR A 134 -3.69 -20.19 -12.43
C THR A 134 -4.56 -20.42 -11.22
N TYR A 135 -3.92 -20.56 -10.06
CA TYR A 135 -4.60 -20.68 -8.77
C TYR A 135 -4.68 -19.33 -8.10
N VAL A 136 -5.81 -19.03 -7.43
CA VAL A 136 -6.02 -17.79 -6.71
C VAL A 136 -6.07 -18.04 -5.21
N VAL A 137 -5.22 -17.33 -4.46
CA VAL A 137 -5.17 -17.40 -2.99
C VAL A 137 -5.56 -16.05 -2.41
N TYR A 138 -6.73 -15.99 -1.78
CA TYR A 138 -7.28 -14.76 -1.19
C TYR A 138 -6.86 -14.51 0.27
N ASN A 139 -5.92 -15.27 0.83
CA ASN A 139 -5.45 -15.07 2.21
C ASN A 139 -4.96 -13.62 2.42
N ARG A 140 -4.24 -13.05 1.44
CA ARG A 140 -3.78 -11.66 1.46
C ARG A 140 -4.89 -10.66 1.07
N GLY A 141 -5.83 -11.07 0.22
CA GLY A 141 -6.91 -10.21 -0.28
C GLY A 141 -7.69 -9.52 0.83
N GLY A 142 -7.83 -8.21 0.74
CA GLY A 142 -8.39 -7.36 1.80
C GLY A 142 -7.41 -7.04 2.93
N GLY A 143 -6.12 -7.38 2.82
CA GLY A 143 -5.06 -6.86 3.69
C GLY A 143 -5.03 -5.33 3.65
N ALA A 144 -4.61 -4.71 4.74
CA ALA A 144 -4.55 -3.26 4.82
C ALA A 144 -3.25 -2.74 4.24
N LEU A 145 -3.33 -1.88 3.24
CA LEU A 145 -2.20 -1.18 2.65
C LEU A 145 -2.31 0.33 2.84
N ILE A 146 -1.16 0.98 2.86
CA ILE A 146 -1.02 2.37 2.43
C ILE A 146 -0.19 2.40 1.16
N GLU A 147 -0.59 3.23 0.22
CA GLU A 147 0.21 3.59 -0.95
C GLU A 147 0.77 4.99 -0.78
N ILE A 148 2.09 5.11 -0.92
CA ILE A 148 2.85 6.35 -0.81
C ILE A 148 3.30 6.73 -2.21
N VAL A 149 2.73 7.78 -2.76
CA VAL A 149 3.04 8.29 -4.10
C VAL A 149 4.00 9.46 -3.97
N SER A 150 5.19 9.34 -4.58
CA SER A 150 6.15 10.45 -4.61
C SER A 150 5.90 11.36 -5.81
N GLU A 151 6.35 12.63 -5.69
CA GLU A 151 6.58 13.47 -6.86
C GLU A 151 7.77 12.95 -7.67
N PRO A 152 7.89 13.29 -8.96
CA PRO A 152 9.00 12.85 -9.82
C PRO A 152 10.28 13.64 -9.54
N ASP A 153 10.73 13.66 -8.29
CA ASP A 153 11.87 14.45 -7.83
C ASP A 153 13.22 13.73 -7.90
N ILE A 154 13.20 12.42 -8.16
CA ILE A 154 14.40 11.57 -8.17
C ILE A 154 15.17 11.76 -9.47
N ARG A 155 16.50 11.98 -9.36
CA ARG A 155 17.40 12.30 -10.48
C ARG A 155 18.63 11.38 -10.56
N SER A 156 18.74 10.39 -9.67
CA SER A 156 19.85 9.42 -9.68
C SER A 156 19.43 8.11 -9.03
N ILE A 157 20.13 7.04 -9.38
CA ILE A 157 19.94 5.71 -8.78
C ILE A 157 20.23 5.73 -7.28
N ASP A 158 21.28 6.46 -6.84
CA ASP A 158 21.62 6.55 -5.43
C ASP A 158 20.52 7.26 -4.62
N ALA A 159 19.95 8.33 -5.18
CA ALA A 159 18.81 9.01 -4.55
C ALA A 159 17.56 8.10 -4.48
N ALA A 160 17.32 7.29 -5.51
CA ALA A 160 16.23 6.32 -5.53
C ALA A 160 16.39 5.26 -4.43
N ARG A 161 17.59 4.68 -4.33
CA ARG A 161 17.90 3.68 -3.31
C ARG A 161 17.77 4.27 -1.90
N GLU A 162 18.38 5.44 -1.65
CA GLU A 162 18.30 6.10 -0.35
C GLU A 162 16.87 6.45 0.05
N TYR A 163 16.05 6.91 -0.90
CA TYR A 163 14.63 7.18 -0.66
C TYR A 163 13.88 5.95 -0.16
N VAL A 164 14.03 4.82 -0.86
CA VAL A 164 13.35 3.56 -0.48
C VAL A 164 13.86 3.05 0.87
N GLU A 165 15.16 3.07 1.11
CA GLU A 165 15.77 2.64 2.37
C GLU A 165 15.29 3.51 3.55
N LYS A 166 15.27 4.84 3.39
CA LYS A 166 14.76 5.76 4.43
C LYS A 166 13.29 5.55 4.70
N LEU A 167 12.49 5.42 3.67
CA LEU A 167 11.06 5.16 3.82
C LEU A 167 10.83 3.86 4.59
N GLN A 168 11.55 2.79 4.24
CA GLN A 168 11.50 1.51 4.95
C GLN A 168 11.89 1.67 6.43
N GLN A 169 12.97 2.39 6.72
CA GLN A 169 13.44 2.65 8.09
C GLN A 169 12.40 3.42 8.90
N VAL A 170 11.82 4.47 8.34
CA VAL A 170 10.77 5.28 9.01
C VAL A 170 9.58 4.41 9.36
N MET A 171 9.03 3.64 8.40
CA MET A 171 7.84 2.83 8.61
C MET A 171 8.05 1.71 9.64
N ARG A 172 9.25 1.13 9.67
CA ARG A 172 9.66 0.17 10.72
C ARG A 172 9.80 0.86 12.08
N TYR A 173 10.46 2.02 12.14
CA TYR A 173 10.70 2.74 13.38
C TYR A 173 9.40 3.16 14.07
N ILE A 174 8.42 3.65 13.32
CA ILE A 174 7.10 3.99 13.85
C ILE A 174 6.22 2.77 14.11
N GLY A 175 6.69 1.55 13.76
CA GLY A 175 6.04 0.28 14.09
C GLY A 175 4.70 0.03 13.39
N ILE A 176 4.55 0.50 12.14
CA ILE A 176 3.32 0.27 11.37
C ILE A 176 3.44 -0.89 10.38
N SER A 177 4.67 -1.29 10.03
CA SER A 177 4.97 -2.40 9.12
C SER A 177 6.37 -2.96 9.42
N ASP A 178 6.60 -4.20 9.06
CA ASP A 178 7.96 -4.79 9.06
C ASP A 178 8.70 -4.54 7.73
N CYS A 179 8.00 -4.07 6.71
CA CYS A 179 8.53 -3.68 5.40
C CYS A 179 9.50 -4.72 4.80
N LYS A 180 9.11 -5.99 4.81
CA LYS A 180 9.92 -7.07 4.23
C LYS A 180 9.57 -7.24 2.75
N MET A 181 10.47 -6.83 1.88
CA MET A 181 10.27 -6.94 0.43
C MET A 181 10.13 -8.41 -0.03
N GLN A 182 10.84 -9.34 0.63
CA GLN A 182 10.80 -10.77 0.32
C GLN A 182 9.43 -11.42 0.62
N GLU A 183 8.72 -10.90 1.60
CA GLU A 183 7.37 -11.34 1.97
C GLU A 183 6.28 -10.51 1.26
N GLY A 184 6.68 -9.46 0.50
CA GLY A 184 5.78 -8.57 -0.22
C GLY A 184 5.08 -7.55 0.67
N THR A 185 5.52 -7.37 1.95
CA THR A 185 4.94 -6.37 2.85
C THR A 185 5.42 -4.94 2.53
N MET A 186 6.39 -4.80 1.63
CA MET A 186 6.75 -3.56 0.96
C MET A 186 7.01 -3.84 -0.52
N ARG A 187 6.37 -3.07 -1.41
CA ARG A 187 6.53 -3.16 -2.88
C ARG A 187 6.73 -1.75 -3.42
N CYS A 188 7.56 -1.62 -4.44
CA CYS A 188 7.85 -0.32 -5.06
C CYS A 188 7.71 -0.44 -6.57
N ASP A 189 6.87 0.38 -7.14
CA ASP A 189 6.74 0.58 -8.57
C ASP A 189 7.46 1.87 -8.96
N VAL A 190 8.23 1.83 -10.04
CA VAL A 190 9.10 2.95 -10.46
C VAL A 190 8.61 3.48 -11.79
N ASN A 191 8.24 4.75 -11.81
CA ASN A 191 7.90 5.48 -13.02
C ASN A 191 9.13 6.29 -13.47
N ILE A 192 9.61 6.04 -14.70
CA ILE A 192 10.81 6.68 -15.25
C ILE A 192 10.45 7.39 -16.55
N SER A 193 10.97 8.60 -16.70
CA SER A 193 10.83 9.42 -17.90
C SER A 193 12.18 9.97 -18.34
#